data_309f419faf82b365257048734e01f4a8
#
_entry.id   309f419faf82b365257048734e01f4a8
#
_cell.length_a   1.000
_cell.length_b   1.000
_cell.length_c   1.000
_cell.angle_alpha   90.00
_cell.angle_beta   90.00
_cell.angle_gamma   90.00
#
_symmetry.space_group_name_H-M   'P 1'
#
loop_
_entity.id
_entity.type
_entity.pdbx_description
1 polymer ?
#
loop_
_entity_poly.entity_id
_entity_poly.type
_entity_poly.pdbx_seq_one_letter_code
_entity_poly.pdbx_strand_id
1 'polypeptide(L)'
;MLYQKIPSGRFWIMPNDFFEKYKLNSRDFMVYCFLASKKDKKGKSYWSIRRMAEQCNMSYESVRRAIKSLEDQCLIDVEHCSVNGKKNSNIYTVHRLIWFCFLLLHFWCINNIKDEVCPTICGKPLFAWK
;
A
#
# COMPACT_ATOMS: atom_id res chain seq x y z
N MET A 1 -21.36 26.74 13.93
CA MET A 1 -20.71 25.57 13.36
C MET A 1 -21.12 25.47 11.91
N LEU A 2 -20.19 25.73 11.01
CA LEU A 2 -20.41 25.50 9.60
C LEU A 2 -20.32 23.97 9.36
N TYR A 3 -21.48 23.37 9.15
CA TYR A 3 -21.55 21.99 8.66
C TYR A 3 -20.98 21.98 7.25
N GLN A 4 -19.69 21.66 7.12
CA GLN A 4 -19.14 21.40 5.80
C GLN A 4 -19.82 20.16 5.25
N LYS A 5 -20.68 20.37 4.26
CA LYS A 5 -21.31 19.30 3.49
C LYS A 5 -20.21 18.37 2.99
N ILE A 6 -20.20 17.12 3.46
CA ILE A 6 -19.28 16.12 2.98
C ILE A 6 -19.43 16.07 1.45
N PRO A 7 -18.34 16.28 0.69
CA PRO A 7 -18.45 16.25 -0.76
C PRO A 7 -19.04 14.90 -1.20
N SER A 8 -20.02 14.95 -2.09
CA SER A 8 -20.63 13.77 -2.69
C SER A 8 -19.64 13.06 -3.65
N GLY A 9 -18.53 12.60 -3.12
CA GLY A 9 -17.46 11.96 -3.88
C GLY A 9 -17.02 10.64 -3.24
N ARG A 10 -16.27 9.87 -3.97
CA ARG A 10 -15.61 8.70 -3.41
C ARG A 10 -14.57 9.15 -2.38
N PHE A 11 -14.66 8.62 -1.19
CA PHE A 11 -13.67 8.86 -0.14
C PHE A 11 -13.03 7.52 0.29
N TRP A 12 -11.86 7.59 0.85
CA TRP A 12 -11.21 6.47 1.49
C TRP A 12 -10.91 6.82 2.94
N ILE A 13 -10.90 5.80 3.79
CA ILE A 13 -10.74 5.97 5.22
C ILE A 13 -9.32 5.57 5.59
N MET A 14 -8.67 6.41 6.39
CA MET A 14 -7.38 6.13 6.98
C MET A 14 -7.57 5.91 8.48
N PRO A 15 -6.97 4.84 9.06
CA PRO A 15 -6.99 4.64 10.50
C PRO A 15 -6.31 5.78 11.26
N ASN A 16 -6.84 6.17 12.42
CA ASN A 16 -6.28 7.26 13.22
C ASN A 16 -4.86 6.96 13.71
N ASP A 17 -4.56 5.69 13.96
CA ASP A 17 -3.27 5.19 14.43
C ASP A 17 -2.25 4.92 13.30
N PHE A 18 -2.55 5.38 12.08
CA PHE A 18 -1.68 5.19 10.91
C PHE A 18 -0.26 5.72 11.15
N PHE A 19 -0.15 6.94 11.68
CA PHE A 19 1.14 7.60 11.89
C PHE A 19 1.97 6.98 13.03
N GLU A 20 1.31 6.31 13.97
CA GLU A 20 1.96 5.61 15.06
C GLU A 20 2.55 4.28 14.58
N LYS A 21 1.84 3.60 13.69
CA LYS A 21 2.24 2.31 13.15
C LYS A 21 3.24 2.40 12.01
N TYR A 22 3.06 3.37 11.12
CA TYR A 22 3.85 3.50 9.89
C TYR A 22 4.61 4.81 9.91
N LYS A 23 5.92 4.73 10.05
CA LYS A 23 6.81 5.89 9.98
C LYS A 23 7.16 6.21 8.53
N LEU A 24 6.22 6.81 7.82
CA LEU A 24 6.40 7.21 6.44
C LEU A 24 6.95 8.62 6.31
N ASN A 25 7.84 8.82 5.34
CA ASN A 25 8.21 10.15 4.89
C ASN A 25 7.03 10.84 4.22
N SER A 26 7.00 12.17 4.22
CA SER A 26 5.95 12.94 3.53
C SER A 26 5.79 12.56 2.06
N ARG A 27 6.90 12.28 1.38
CA ARG A 27 6.93 11.78 0.00
C ARG A 27 6.21 10.44 -0.15
N ASP A 28 6.56 9.47 0.69
CA ASP A 28 6.03 8.11 0.65
C ASP A 28 4.54 8.11 1.02
N PHE A 29 4.18 8.91 2.02
CA PHE A 29 2.81 9.12 2.42
C PHE A 29 1.94 9.72 1.30
N MET A 30 2.46 10.72 0.58
CA MET A 30 1.74 11.33 -0.55
C MET A 30 1.43 10.31 -1.64
N VAL A 31 2.42 9.48 -2.02
CA VAL A 31 2.24 8.43 -3.04
C VAL A 31 1.27 7.36 -2.55
N TYR A 32 1.36 6.96 -1.28
CA TYR A 32 0.41 6.02 -0.68
C TYR A 32 -1.03 6.55 -0.72
N CYS A 33 -1.25 7.79 -0.29
CA CYS A 33 -2.57 8.44 -0.34
C CYS A 33 -3.11 8.49 -1.76
N PHE A 34 -2.26 8.82 -2.72
CA PHE A 34 -2.66 8.86 -4.13
C PHE A 34 -3.12 7.47 -4.61
N LEU A 35 -2.32 6.43 -4.40
CA LEU A 35 -2.66 5.07 -4.78
C LEU A 35 -3.93 4.57 -4.08
N ALA A 36 -4.06 4.84 -2.78
CA ALA A 36 -5.24 4.48 -2.00
C ALA A 36 -6.52 5.17 -2.50
N SER A 37 -6.41 6.42 -2.94
CA SER A 37 -7.55 7.17 -3.51
C SER A 37 -7.97 6.68 -4.89
N LYS A 38 -7.05 6.08 -5.65
CA LYS A 38 -7.25 5.64 -7.05
C LYS A 38 -7.45 4.15 -7.22
N LYS A 39 -7.45 3.39 -6.13
CA LYS A 39 -7.65 1.94 -6.19
C LYS A 39 -9.08 1.57 -6.59
N ASP A 40 -9.22 0.47 -7.29
CA ASP A 40 -10.50 -0.14 -7.63
C ASP A 40 -11.10 -0.93 -6.45
N LYS A 41 -12.23 -1.61 -6.69
CA LYS A 41 -12.88 -2.47 -5.68
C LYS A 41 -12.00 -3.65 -5.23
N LYS A 42 -11.05 -4.07 -6.08
CA LYS A 42 -10.09 -5.14 -5.79
C LYS A 42 -8.83 -4.64 -5.07
N GLY A 43 -8.73 -3.34 -4.81
CA GLY A 43 -7.57 -2.73 -4.19
C GLY A 43 -6.42 -2.43 -5.16
N LYS A 44 -6.65 -2.59 -6.47
CA LYS A 44 -5.63 -2.38 -7.50
C LYS A 44 -5.69 -0.99 -8.11
N SER A 45 -4.52 -0.45 -8.42
CA SER A 45 -4.35 0.86 -9.04
C SER A 45 -3.42 0.75 -10.25
N TYR A 46 -3.81 1.34 -11.37
CA TYR A 46 -3.16 1.18 -12.69
C TYR A 46 -2.61 2.52 -13.17
N TRP A 47 -1.49 2.94 -12.60
CA TRP A 47 -0.90 4.25 -12.91
C TRP A 47 0.56 4.14 -13.30
N SER A 48 0.98 4.92 -14.29
CA SER A 48 2.40 5.06 -14.59
C SER A 48 3.08 5.99 -13.58
N ILE A 49 4.34 5.74 -13.29
CA ILE A 49 5.15 6.58 -12.39
C ILE A 49 5.16 8.04 -12.86
N ARG A 50 5.23 8.26 -14.17
CA ARG A 50 5.22 9.60 -14.77
C ARG A 50 3.95 10.37 -14.44
N ARG A 51 2.78 9.74 -14.62
CA ARG A 51 1.49 10.36 -14.28
C ARG A 51 1.33 10.59 -12.78
N MET A 52 1.82 9.67 -11.96
CA MET A 52 1.82 9.88 -10.51
C MET A 52 2.69 11.07 -10.11
N ALA A 53 3.87 11.21 -10.72
CA ALA A 53 4.76 12.34 -10.48
C ALA A 53 4.08 13.69 -10.82
N GLU A 54 3.40 13.76 -11.95
CA GLU A 54 2.62 14.93 -12.36
C GLU A 54 1.49 15.24 -11.36
N GLN A 55 0.72 14.23 -10.95
CA GLN A 55 -0.41 14.42 -10.05
C GLN A 55 0.00 14.75 -8.61
N CYS A 56 1.09 14.19 -8.13
CA CYS A 56 1.63 14.45 -6.80
C CYS A 56 2.57 15.66 -6.75
N ASN A 57 2.79 16.31 -7.89
CA ASN A 57 3.74 17.43 -8.04
C ASN A 57 5.15 17.08 -7.51
N MET A 58 5.65 15.93 -7.93
CA MET A 58 6.93 15.37 -7.52
C MET A 58 7.76 14.96 -8.73
N SER A 59 9.07 14.83 -8.55
CA SER A 59 9.93 14.28 -9.60
C SER A 59 9.68 12.78 -9.81
N TYR A 60 9.90 12.30 -11.02
CA TYR A 60 9.82 10.88 -11.36
C TYR A 60 10.63 10.00 -10.41
N GLU A 61 11.84 10.42 -10.09
CA GLU A 61 12.75 9.68 -9.22
C GLU A 61 12.26 9.66 -7.76
N SER A 62 11.63 10.72 -7.30
CA SER A 62 11.02 10.77 -5.96
C SER A 62 9.87 9.78 -5.83
N VAL A 63 9.00 9.70 -6.85
CA VAL A 63 7.91 8.72 -6.87
C VAL A 63 8.46 7.29 -6.93
N ARG A 64 9.47 7.04 -7.74
CA ARG A 64 10.12 5.72 -7.84
C ARG A 64 10.68 5.26 -6.50
N ARG A 65 11.37 6.14 -5.78
CA ARG A 65 11.89 5.87 -4.43
C ARG A 65 10.77 5.65 -3.42
N ALA A 66 9.70 6.42 -3.50
CA ALA A 66 8.54 6.26 -2.64
C ALA A 66 7.87 4.90 -2.84
N ILE A 67 7.67 4.47 -4.09
CA ILE A 67 7.10 3.16 -4.41
C ILE A 67 7.95 2.04 -3.81
N LYS A 68 9.27 2.09 -3.99
CA LYS A 68 10.18 1.10 -3.43
C LYS A 68 10.11 1.07 -1.90
N SER A 69 10.09 2.23 -1.26
CA SER A 69 9.96 2.34 0.20
C SER A 69 8.64 1.77 0.71
N LEU A 70 7.53 2.01 0.01
CA LEU A 70 6.21 1.47 0.36
C LEU A 70 6.13 -0.04 0.16
N GLU A 71 6.76 -0.57 -0.89
CA GLU A 71 6.87 -2.00 -1.14
C GLU A 71 7.72 -2.68 -0.05
N ASP A 72 8.86 -2.09 0.33
CA ASP A 72 9.72 -2.59 1.41
C ASP A 72 9.00 -2.63 2.76
N GLN A 73 8.04 -1.73 2.98
CA GLN A 73 7.19 -1.69 4.18
C GLN A 73 5.92 -2.53 4.07
N CYS A 74 5.76 -3.30 2.99
CA CYS A 74 4.60 -4.16 2.74
C CYS A 74 3.25 -3.41 2.73
N LEU A 75 3.24 -2.14 2.38
CA LEU A 75 2.02 -1.34 2.22
C LEU A 75 1.40 -1.45 0.84
N ILE A 76 2.21 -1.76 -0.15
CA ILE A 76 1.80 -2.02 -1.53
C ILE A 76 2.57 -3.21 -2.12
N ASP A 77 1.96 -3.89 -3.07
CA ASP A 77 2.64 -4.82 -3.97
C ASP A 77 2.71 -4.21 -5.37
N VAL A 78 3.82 -4.43 -6.04
CA VAL A 78 4.05 -3.91 -7.39
C VAL A 78 4.17 -5.06 -8.39
N GLU A 79 3.23 -5.15 -9.31
CA GLU A 79 3.29 -6.08 -10.43
C GLU A 79 3.77 -5.34 -11.69
N HIS A 80 4.89 -5.78 -12.24
CA HIS A 80 5.43 -5.23 -13.47
C HIS A 80 4.83 -5.94 -14.68
N CYS A 81 3.98 -5.24 -15.43
CA CYS A 81 3.38 -5.76 -16.63
C CYS A 81 4.20 -5.40 -17.87
N SER A 82 4.70 -6.40 -18.58
CA SER A 82 5.23 -6.24 -19.93
C SER A 82 4.40 -7.08 -20.90
N VAL A 83 3.87 -6.44 -21.95
CA VAL A 83 3.14 -7.11 -23.03
C VAL A 83 3.93 -6.91 -24.31
N ASN A 84 4.29 -8.00 -24.97
CA ASN A 84 5.03 -7.98 -26.25
C ASN A 84 6.35 -7.18 -26.20
N GLY A 85 7.10 -7.28 -25.10
CA GLY A 85 8.37 -6.56 -24.93
C GLY A 85 8.22 -5.04 -24.69
N LYS A 86 7.00 -4.50 -24.70
CA LYS A 86 6.74 -3.11 -24.33
C LYS A 86 6.37 -3.03 -22.85
N LYS A 87 7.07 -2.14 -22.13
CA LYS A 87 6.81 -1.84 -20.74
C LYS A 87 5.43 -1.20 -20.60
N ASN A 88 4.51 -1.93 -20.01
CA ASN A 88 3.16 -1.41 -19.71
C ASN A 88 3.16 -0.72 -18.34
N SER A 89 2.06 -0.07 -17.99
CA SER A 89 1.90 0.53 -16.66
C SER A 89 1.96 -0.53 -15.56
N ASN A 90 2.64 -0.23 -14.46
CA ASN A 90 2.66 -1.10 -13.31
C ASN A 90 1.26 -1.20 -12.68
N ILE A 91 0.99 -2.34 -12.05
CA ILE A 91 -0.19 -2.55 -11.24
C ILE A 91 0.24 -2.49 -9.78
N TYR A 92 -0.39 -1.63 -9.01
CA TYR A 92 -0.13 -1.47 -7.58
C TYR A 92 -1.31 -2.01 -6.80
N THR A 93 -1.07 -3.02 -5.99
CA THR A 93 -2.07 -3.53 -5.04
C THR A 93 -1.85 -2.85 -3.71
N VAL A 94 -2.82 -2.03 -3.29
CA VAL A 94 -2.77 -1.32 -2.00
C VAL A 94 -3.37 -2.21 -0.94
N HIS A 95 -2.56 -2.61 0.03
CA HIS A 95 -3.04 -3.44 1.13
C HIS A 95 -4.02 -2.65 2.00
N ARG A 96 -5.11 -3.30 2.37
CA ARG A 96 -5.99 -2.76 3.39
C ARG A 96 -5.23 -2.75 4.71
N LEU A 97 -5.19 -1.61 5.35
CA LEU A 97 -4.70 -1.48 6.72
C LEU A 97 -5.69 -2.18 7.67
N ILE A 98 -5.77 -3.51 7.58
CA ILE A 98 -6.72 -4.29 8.36
C ILE A 98 -6.03 -4.70 9.66
N TRP A 99 -6.38 -4.04 10.72
CA TRP A 99 -6.10 -4.48 12.08
C TRP A 99 -6.62 -5.90 12.36
N PHE A 100 -7.67 -6.28 11.66
CA PHE A 100 -8.34 -7.56 11.82
C PHE A 100 -7.50 -8.76 11.35
N CYS A 101 -6.64 -8.60 10.36
CA CYS A 101 -5.77 -9.67 9.87
C CYS A 101 -4.65 -10.01 10.86
N PHE A 102 -4.17 -9.01 11.63
CA PHE A 102 -3.13 -9.24 12.63
C PHE A 102 -3.66 -10.01 13.85
N LEU A 103 -4.90 -9.77 14.24
CA LEU A 103 -5.55 -10.53 15.32
C LEU A 103 -5.90 -11.96 14.90
N LEU A 104 -6.37 -12.15 13.67
CA LEU A 104 -6.67 -13.49 13.16
C LEU A 104 -5.40 -14.30 12.86
N LEU A 105 -4.34 -13.68 12.33
CA LEU A 105 -3.04 -14.32 12.12
C LEU A 105 -2.35 -14.62 13.45
N HIS A 106 -2.46 -13.73 14.44
CA HIS A 106 -1.92 -13.96 15.78
C HIS A 106 -2.68 -15.06 16.52
N PHE A 107 -4.01 -15.08 16.37
CA PHE A 107 -4.86 -16.14 16.93
C PHE A 107 -4.67 -17.48 16.18
N TRP A 108 -4.46 -17.44 14.88
CA TRP A 108 -4.18 -18.61 14.05
C TRP A 108 -2.78 -19.18 14.30
N CYS A 109 -1.76 -18.32 14.47
CA CYS A 109 -0.40 -18.73 14.84
C CYS A 109 -0.35 -19.35 16.25
N ILE A 110 -1.10 -18.83 17.21
CA ILE A 110 -1.12 -19.38 18.58
C ILE A 110 -1.81 -20.75 18.61
N ASN A 111 -2.82 -20.97 17.79
CA ASN A 111 -3.59 -22.22 17.78
C ASN A 111 -3.03 -23.29 16.81
N ASN A 112 -2.14 -22.96 15.92
CA ASN A 112 -1.55 -23.87 14.93
C ASN A 112 -0.01 -23.97 15.01
N ILE A 113 0.53 -24.02 16.24
CA ILE A 113 1.94 -24.41 16.42
C ILE A 113 2.03 -25.93 16.26
N LYS A 114 1.83 -26.43 15.07
CA LYS A 114 2.33 -27.70 14.58
C LYS A 114 2.70 -27.53 13.13
N ASP A 115 4.01 -27.43 12.95
CA ASP A 115 4.75 -27.68 11.74
C ASP A 115 4.28 -27.01 10.42
N GLU A 116 5.21 -26.19 9.91
CA GLU A 116 5.43 -25.76 8.56
C GLU A 116 4.58 -24.59 8.03
N VAL A 117 5.34 -23.63 7.57
CA VAL A 117 4.98 -22.50 6.71
C VAL A 117 4.28 -21.33 7.42
N CYS A 118 5.09 -20.46 8.00
CA CYS A 118 4.68 -19.06 8.20
C CYS A 118 4.26 -18.46 6.86
N PRO A 119 3.03 -17.93 6.73
CA PRO A 119 2.67 -17.20 5.52
C PRO A 119 3.60 -15.99 5.40
N THR A 120 4.38 -15.97 4.34
CA THR A 120 5.23 -14.84 4.00
C THR A 120 4.34 -13.70 3.50
N ILE A 121 4.21 -12.66 4.30
CA ILE A 121 3.66 -11.39 3.81
C ILE A 121 4.79 -10.72 3.02
N CYS A 122 4.57 -10.45 1.74
CA CYS A 122 5.56 -9.87 0.81
C CYS A 122 6.85 -10.69 0.65
N GLY A 123 6.80 -12.03 0.72
CA GLY A 123 7.97 -12.87 0.46
C GLY A 123 9.09 -12.78 1.50
N LYS A 124 8.86 -12.13 2.65
CA LYS A 124 9.83 -12.04 3.75
C LYS A 124 9.30 -12.72 5.01
N PRO A 125 10.11 -13.51 5.73
CA PRO A 125 9.67 -14.13 6.96
C PRO A 125 9.36 -13.08 8.03
N LEU A 126 8.27 -13.26 8.76
CA LEU A 126 7.78 -12.38 9.83
C LEU A 126 8.80 -12.09 10.95
N PHE A 127 9.87 -12.88 11.04
CA PHE A 127 10.91 -12.77 12.07
C PHE A 127 12.09 -11.85 11.69
N ALA A 128 12.08 -11.20 10.53
CA ALA A 128 13.13 -10.28 10.10
C ALA A 128 12.97 -8.84 10.61
N TRP A 129 12.03 -8.59 11.49
CA TRP A 129 11.81 -7.29 12.14
C TRP A 129 12.52 -7.25 13.49
N LYS A 130 13.74 -6.84 13.47
CA LYS A 130 14.44 -6.33 14.65
C LYS A 130 14.62 -4.84 14.51
#